data_642c886309c7402079c0e7e6197aa09d
#
_entry.id   642c886309c7402079c0e7e6197aa09d
#
_cell.length_a   1.000
_cell.length_b   1.000
_cell.length_c   1.000
_cell.angle_alpha   90.00
_cell.angle_beta   90.00
_cell.angle_gamma   90.00
#
_symmetry.space_group_name_H-M   'P 1'
#
loop_
_entity.id
_entity.type
_entity.pdbx_description
1 polymer ?
#
loop_
_entity_poly.entity_id
_entity_poly.type
_entity_poly.pdbx_seq_one_letter_code
_entity_poly.pdbx_strand_id
1 'polypeptide(L)'
;MSDVQYQGKITNFWELLKEHNIVIPIIQRDYAQGRKDKEEIRDNFLNALFQSINTDTPIKLDFIYGSVEDGDSQPLDGQQRLTTLFLLHWYAAVKSQLLNKDIMNVLKKFTYETRISSREFCNTLVLNPIQITKTIVLSSQIVDSAWFFLSWKKDPTID
;
A
#
# COMPACT_ATOMS: atom_id res chain seq x y z
N MET A 1 -35.59 3.56 8.41
CA MET A 1 -34.29 2.86 8.39
C MET A 1 -34.00 2.57 6.95
N SER A 2 -33.01 3.21 6.35
CA SER A 2 -32.59 2.92 4.99
C SER A 2 -31.92 1.55 4.98
N ASP A 3 -32.44 0.62 4.16
CA ASP A 3 -31.80 -0.68 3.95
C ASP A 3 -30.37 -0.45 3.43
N VAL A 4 -29.39 -0.82 4.24
CA VAL A 4 -27.99 -0.80 3.82
C VAL A 4 -27.80 -1.95 2.84
N GLN A 5 -27.70 -1.63 1.56
CA GLN A 5 -27.39 -2.62 0.54
C GLN A 5 -25.88 -2.90 0.56
N TYR A 6 -25.53 -4.12 0.94
CA TYR A 6 -24.17 -4.62 0.80
C TYR A 6 -23.96 -5.13 -0.62
N GLN A 7 -22.96 -4.58 -1.31
CA GLN A 7 -22.55 -5.06 -2.63
C GLN A 7 -21.15 -5.65 -2.52
N GLY A 8 -20.99 -6.90 -2.98
CA GLY A 8 -19.70 -7.57 -3.08
C GLY A 8 -19.22 -7.67 -4.52
N LYS A 9 -17.94 -7.37 -4.76
CA LYS A 9 -17.30 -7.44 -6.07
C LYS A 9 -15.95 -8.15 -5.95
N ILE A 10 -15.63 -9.05 -6.87
CA ILE A 10 -14.26 -9.57 -7.02
C ILE A 10 -13.49 -8.59 -7.88
N THR A 11 -12.38 -8.08 -7.35
CA THR A 11 -11.50 -7.15 -8.07
C THR A 11 -10.04 -7.40 -7.67
N ASN A 12 -9.10 -6.83 -8.39
CA ASN A 12 -7.71 -6.79 -7.97
C ASN A 12 -7.34 -5.38 -7.47
N PHE A 13 -6.20 -5.28 -6.80
CA PHE A 13 -5.76 -4.02 -6.19
C PHE A 13 -5.62 -2.89 -7.20
N TRP A 14 -5.10 -3.17 -8.38
CA TRP A 14 -4.87 -2.16 -9.41
C TRP A 14 -6.18 -1.58 -9.97
N GLU A 15 -7.13 -2.44 -10.25
CA GLU A 15 -8.47 -1.99 -10.70
C GLU A 15 -9.21 -1.25 -9.59
N LEU A 16 -9.06 -1.69 -8.34
CA LEU A 16 -9.63 -0.97 -7.20
C LEU A 16 -9.07 0.46 -7.11
N LEU A 17 -7.75 0.65 -7.28
CA LEU A 17 -7.13 1.98 -7.32
C LEU A 17 -7.55 2.82 -8.51
N LYS A 18 -7.83 2.22 -9.66
CA LYS A 18 -8.35 2.96 -10.81
C LYS A 18 -9.75 3.50 -10.56
N GLU A 19 -10.60 2.70 -9.94
CA GLU A 19 -12.00 3.03 -9.68
C GLU A 19 -12.16 4.02 -8.52
N HIS A 20 -11.40 3.85 -7.43
CA HIS A 20 -11.56 4.62 -6.19
C HIS A 20 -10.22 5.16 -5.67
N ASN A 21 -10.29 6.23 -4.87
CA ASN A 21 -9.20 6.51 -3.95
C ASN A 21 -9.32 5.53 -2.77
N ILE A 22 -8.21 4.96 -2.32
CA ILE A 22 -8.17 4.13 -1.11
C ILE A 22 -7.70 5.03 0.02
N VAL A 23 -8.59 5.36 0.94
CA VAL A 23 -8.32 6.26 2.07
C VAL A 23 -8.31 5.43 3.36
N ILE A 24 -7.13 5.20 3.91
CA ILE A 24 -6.98 4.45 5.15
C ILE A 24 -7.49 5.32 6.32
N PRO A 25 -8.59 4.92 7.01
CA PRO A 25 -9.26 5.77 7.99
C PRO A 25 -8.51 5.85 9.33
N ILE A 26 -8.94 6.79 10.20
CA ILE A 26 -8.35 7.05 11.52
C ILE A 26 -8.37 5.83 12.46
N ILE A 27 -9.38 4.96 12.35
CA ILE A 27 -9.58 3.78 13.23
C ILE A 27 -8.59 2.66 12.90
N GLN A 28 -7.48 3.01 12.30
CA GLN A 28 -6.48 2.06 11.88
C GLN A 28 -5.57 1.67 13.05
N ARG A 29 -5.27 0.37 13.12
CA ARG A 29 -4.09 -0.11 13.84
C ARG A 29 -2.84 0.30 13.08
N ASP A 30 -1.73 0.54 13.79
CA ASP A 30 -0.43 0.77 13.16
C ASP A 30 -0.12 -0.34 12.17
N TYR A 31 0.63 -0.01 11.09
CA TYR A 31 1.08 -1.03 10.14
C TYR A 31 1.97 -2.04 10.86
N ALA A 32 1.34 -3.15 11.27
CA ALA A 32 1.99 -4.14 12.12
C ALA A 32 2.82 -5.17 11.35
N GLN A 33 2.55 -5.36 10.05
CA GLN A 33 3.26 -6.36 9.24
C GLN A 33 4.75 -6.04 9.05
N GLY A 34 5.15 -4.78 9.21
CA GLY A 34 6.55 -4.37 9.22
C GLY A 34 7.30 -4.73 10.51
N ARG A 35 6.60 -5.03 11.61
CA ARG A 35 7.21 -5.30 12.90
C ARG A 35 7.90 -6.66 12.95
N LYS A 36 9.00 -6.76 13.74
CA LYS A 36 9.78 -8.00 13.92
C LYS A 36 8.96 -9.17 14.46
N ASP A 37 8.02 -8.91 15.36
CA ASP A 37 7.14 -9.94 15.95
C ASP A 37 6.05 -10.45 14.97
N LYS A 38 5.95 -9.89 13.77
CA LYS A 38 4.99 -10.24 12.71
C LYS A 38 5.66 -10.74 11.43
N GLU A 39 6.95 -11.05 11.50
CA GLU A 39 7.72 -11.52 10.32
C GLU A 39 7.08 -12.75 9.66
N GLU A 40 6.65 -13.72 10.44
CA GLU A 40 6.02 -14.94 9.90
C GLU A 40 4.75 -14.64 9.10
N ILE A 41 3.88 -13.76 9.61
CA ILE A 41 2.63 -13.38 8.94
C ILE A 41 2.96 -12.64 7.63
N ARG A 42 3.89 -11.71 7.68
CA ARG A 42 4.36 -10.96 6.51
C ARG A 42 4.95 -11.89 5.46
N ASP A 43 5.87 -12.77 5.88
CA ASP A 43 6.59 -13.65 4.98
C ASP A 43 5.67 -14.67 4.34
N ASN A 44 4.71 -15.22 5.08
CA ASN A 44 3.67 -16.10 4.54
C ASN A 44 2.82 -15.38 3.48
N PHE A 45 2.43 -14.13 3.73
CA PHE A 45 1.66 -13.34 2.77
C PHE A 45 2.47 -13.04 1.52
N LEU A 46 3.73 -12.57 1.68
CA LEU A 46 4.61 -12.27 0.53
C LEU A 46 4.96 -13.54 -0.27
N ASN A 47 5.19 -14.68 0.41
CA ASN A 47 5.43 -15.95 -0.26
C ASN A 47 4.21 -16.42 -1.06
N ALA A 48 3.00 -16.26 -0.54
CA ALA A 48 1.77 -16.60 -1.27
C ALA A 48 1.63 -15.74 -2.54
N LEU A 49 1.89 -14.44 -2.46
CA LEU A 49 1.91 -13.52 -3.62
C LEU A 49 3.00 -13.92 -4.62
N PHE A 50 4.20 -14.22 -4.15
CA PHE A 50 5.33 -14.63 -4.98
C PHE A 50 5.04 -15.94 -5.74
N GLN A 51 4.47 -16.93 -5.07
CA GLN A 51 4.07 -18.19 -5.70
C GLN A 51 2.98 -17.97 -6.75
N SER A 52 1.97 -17.15 -6.45
CA SER A 52 0.91 -16.80 -7.39
C SER A 52 1.47 -16.18 -8.68
N ILE A 53 2.42 -15.25 -8.55
CA ILE A 53 3.07 -14.58 -9.69
C ILE A 53 3.91 -15.58 -10.50
N ASN A 54 4.72 -16.42 -9.84
CA ASN A 54 5.62 -17.36 -10.52
C ASN A 54 4.90 -18.51 -11.24
N THR A 55 3.75 -18.91 -10.72
CA THR A 55 2.97 -20.02 -11.31
C THR A 55 1.85 -19.53 -12.22
N ASP A 56 1.71 -18.20 -12.38
CA ASP A 56 0.58 -17.57 -13.09
C ASP A 56 -0.78 -18.09 -12.61
N THR A 57 -0.87 -18.37 -11.31
CA THR A 57 -2.08 -18.91 -10.68
C THR A 57 -2.69 -17.85 -9.78
N PRO A 58 -3.89 -17.30 -10.12
CA PRO A 58 -4.52 -16.28 -9.31
C PRO A 58 -4.79 -16.74 -7.88
N ILE A 59 -4.41 -15.93 -6.91
CA ILE A 59 -4.73 -16.11 -5.50
C ILE A 59 -5.92 -15.22 -5.11
N LYS A 60 -6.89 -15.78 -4.40
CA LYS A 60 -7.96 -15.01 -3.77
C LYS A 60 -7.50 -14.61 -2.37
N LEU A 61 -7.33 -13.32 -2.18
CA LEU A 61 -7.13 -12.74 -0.85
C LEU A 61 -8.47 -12.63 -0.14
N ASP A 62 -8.40 -12.55 1.18
CA ASP A 62 -9.57 -12.38 2.04
C ASP A 62 -10.35 -11.10 1.76
N PHE A 63 -11.56 -11.01 2.31
CA PHE A 63 -12.41 -9.84 2.15
C PHE A 63 -11.74 -8.55 2.60
N ILE A 64 -12.05 -7.49 1.86
CA ILE A 64 -11.87 -6.11 2.28
C ILE A 64 -13.26 -5.53 2.34
N TYR A 65 -13.67 -5.00 3.49
CA TYR A 65 -14.95 -4.33 3.64
C TYR A 65 -14.77 -2.94 4.23
N GLY A 66 -15.65 -2.04 3.85
CA GLY A 66 -15.64 -0.64 4.25
C GLY A 66 -16.78 0.11 3.61
N SER A 67 -16.75 1.43 3.69
CA SER A 67 -17.66 2.33 2.97
C SER A 67 -17.02 2.86 1.69
N VAL A 68 -17.89 3.26 0.76
CA VAL A 68 -17.50 4.05 -0.42
C VAL A 68 -18.35 5.29 -0.42
N GLU A 69 -17.71 6.45 -0.30
CA GLU A 69 -18.36 7.76 -0.27
C GLU A 69 -17.60 8.71 -1.20
N ASP A 70 -18.30 9.38 -2.11
CA ASP A 70 -17.76 10.39 -3.03
C ASP A 70 -16.52 9.94 -3.84
N GLY A 71 -16.44 8.65 -4.15
CA GLY A 71 -15.31 8.05 -4.88
C GLY A 71 -14.15 7.59 -3.99
N ASP A 72 -14.23 7.81 -2.68
CA ASP A 72 -13.28 7.34 -1.68
C ASP A 72 -13.73 6.01 -1.09
N SER A 73 -12.88 5.00 -1.16
CA SER A 73 -13.07 3.72 -0.48
C SER A 73 -12.33 3.75 0.86
N GLN A 74 -13.08 3.66 1.95
CA GLN A 74 -12.57 3.68 3.33
C GLN A 74 -12.63 2.27 3.93
N PRO A 75 -11.55 1.48 3.85
CA PRO A 75 -11.54 0.12 4.34
C PRO A 75 -11.54 0.07 5.87
N LEU A 76 -12.48 -0.66 6.46
CA LEU A 76 -12.52 -0.97 7.89
C LEU A 76 -11.68 -2.21 8.22
N ASP A 77 -11.58 -3.14 7.27
CA ASP A 77 -10.69 -4.31 7.35
C ASP A 77 -9.85 -4.45 6.08
N GLY A 78 -8.76 -5.22 6.17
CA GLY A 78 -7.82 -5.44 5.08
C GLY A 78 -6.80 -4.30 4.84
N GLN A 79 -6.76 -3.29 5.70
CA GLN A 79 -5.87 -2.13 5.58
C GLN A 79 -4.40 -2.52 5.45
N GLN A 80 -3.93 -3.50 6.23
CA GLN A 80 -2.55 -3.99 6.19
C GLN A 80 -2.23 -4.62 4.83
N ARG A 81 -3.15 -5.42 4.29
CA ARG A 81 -3.01 -6.05 2.97
C ARG A 81 -2.96 -5.01 1.86
N LEU A 82 -3.83 -3.99 1.93
CA LEU A 82 -3.84 -2.88 0.96
C LEU A 82 -2.54 -2.09 0.98
N THR A 83 -1.99 -1.81 2.17
CA THR A 83 -0.70 -1.13 2.32
C THR A 83 0.43 -1.97 1.72
N THR A 84 0.47 -3.27 2.01
CA THR A 84 1.47 -4.19 1.43
C THR A 84 1.36 -4.24 -0.10
N LEU A 85 0.13 -4.32 -0.64
CA LEU A 85 -0.10 -4.33 -2.08
C LEU A 85 0.32 -2.99 -2.73
N PHE A 86 0.05 -1.85 -2.09
CA PHE A 86 0.52 -0.55 -2.55
C PHE A 86 2.05 -0.52 -2.66
N LEU A 87 2.76 -0.92 -1.60
CA LEU A 87 4.22 -0.95 -1.58
C LEU A 87 4.79 -1.92 -2.62
N LEU A 88 4.15 -3.08 -2.81
CA LEU A 88 4.56 -4.06 -3.83
C LEU A 88 4.43 -3.50 -5.25
N HIS A 89 3.31 -2.84 -5.56
CA HIS A 89 3.10 -2.25 -6.89
C HIS A 89 4.07 -1.08 -7.15
N TRP A 90 4.28 -0.22 -6.14
CA TRP A 90 5.29 0.82 -6.22
C TRP A 90 6.68 0.23 -6.47
N TYR A 91 7.09 -0.76 -5.67
CA TYR A 91 8.40 -1.41 -5.80
C TYR A 91 8.59 -2.05 -7.18
N ALA A 92 7.59 -2.77 -7.67
CA ALA A 92 7.63 -3.40 -8.98
C ALA A 92 7.78 -2.36 -10.09
N ALA A 93 7.00 -1.27 -10.03
CA ALA A 93 7.07 -0.19 -11.01
C ALA A 93 8.44 0.52 -11.03
N VAL A 94 9.00 0.80 -9.85
CA VAL A 94 10.33 1.42 -9.73
C VAL A 94 11.43 0.48 -10.24
N LYS A 95 11.41 -0.78 -9.80
CA LYS A 95 12.42 -1.77 -10.18
C LYS A 95 12.42 -2.09 -11.66
N SER A 96 11.25 -2.09 -12.29
CA SER A 96 11.08 -2.31 -13.73
C SER A 96 11.24 -1.05 -14.57
N GLN A 97 11.53 0.10 -13.94
CA GLN A 97 11.64 1.41 -14.60
C GLN A 97 10.35 1.81 -15.37
N LEU A 98 9.22 1.32 -14.89
CA LEU A 98 7.90 1.60 -15.48
C LEU A 98 7.13 2.71 -14.76
N LEU A 99 7.69 3.30 -13.69
CA LEU A 99 7.02 4.35 -12.91
C LEU A 99 6.93 5.65 -13.73
N ASN A 100 5.98 5.67 -14.66
CA ASN A 100 5.64 6.83 -15.47
C ASN A 100 4.51 7.66 -14.82
N LYS A 101 4.14 8.77 -15.45
CA LYS A 101 3.13 9.71 -14.94
C LYS A 101 1.76 9.05 -14.72
N ASP A 102 1.35 8.12 -15.58
CA ASP A 102 0.05 7.46 -15.48
C ASP A 102 0.02 6.50 -14.28
N ILE A 103 1.07 5.71 -14.11
CA ILE A 103 1.21 4.80 -12.96
C ILE A 103 1.31 5.60 -11.65
N MET A 104 2.06 6.71 -11.63
CA MET A 104 2.12 7.61 -10.48
C MET A 104 0.73 8.14 -10.11
N ASN A 105 -0.07 8.57 -11.09
CA ASN A 105 -1.41 9.10 -10.85
C ASN A 105 -2.35 8.05 -10.24
N VAL A 106 -2.22 6.78 -10.63
CA VAL A 106 -2.99 5.69 -10.03
C VAL A 106 -2.50 5.41 -8.61
N LEU A 107 -1.19 5.24 -8.39
CA LEU A 107 -0.63 4.94 -7.06
C LEU A 107 -0.91 6.04 -6.04
N LYS A 108 -0.96 7.31 -6.44
CA LYS A 108 -1.30 8.45 -5.56
C LYS A 108 -2.72 8.42 -5.01
N LYS A 109 -3.60 7.59 -5.56
CA LYS A 109 -4.94 7.37 -5.00
C LYS A 109 -4.96 6.56 -3.71
N PHE A 110 -3.83 5.94 -3.33
CA PHE A 110 -3.67 5.32 -2.02
C PHE A 110 -3.18 6.37 -1.00
N THR A 111 -3.93 6.58 0.07
CA THR A 111 -3.65 7.64 1.03
C THR A 111 -4.12 7.29 2.45
N TYR A 112 -3.74 8.11 3.42
CA TYR A 112 -4.16 8.04 4.81
C TYR A 112 -4.99 9.27 5.19
N GLU A 113 -6.12 9.07 5.88
CA GLU A 113 -7.03 10.14 6.25
C GLU A 113 -6.38 11.14 7.22
N THR A 114 -5.89 10.66 8.36
CA THR A 114 -5.46 11.50 9.49
C THR A 114 -3.98 11.41 9.82
N ARG A 115 -3.28 10.39 9.40
CA ARG A 115 -1.82 10.26 9.61
C ARG A 115 -1.09 11.07 8.55
N ILE A 116 -0.88 12.35 8.85
CA ILE A 116 -0.25 13.30 7.93
C ILE A 116 1.12 12.78 7.45
N SER A 117 1.96 12.29 8.36
CA SER A 117 3.28 11.72 8.03
C SER A 117 3.19 10.54 7.08
N SER A 118 2.30 9.57 7.34
CA SER A 118 2.11 8.40 6.46
C SER A 118 1.57 8.82 5.09
N ARG A 119 0.63 9.78 5.05
CA ARG A 119 0.08 10.31 3.80
C ARG A 119 1.15 11.01 2.97
N GLU A 120 1.91 11.90 3.60
CA GLU A 120 3.01 12.63 2.95
C GLU A 120 4.09 11.67 2.46
N PHE A 121 4.46 10.69 3.28
CA PHE A 121 5.45 9.67 2.92
C PHE A 121 5.01 8.87 1.69
N CYS A 122 3.79 8.32 1.67
CA CYS A 122 3.29 7.55 0.52
C CYS A 122 3.27 8.39 -0.76
N ASN A 123 2.79 9.65 -0.67
CA ASN A 123 2.77 10.55 -1.81
C ASN A 123 4.18 10.89 -2.30
N THR A 124 5.10 11.20 -1.38
CA THR A 124 6.48 11.57 -1.71
C THR A 124 7.25 10.38 -2.29
N LEU A 125 7.00 9.17 -1.77
CA LEU A 125 7.58 7.92 -2.27
C LEU A 125 7.20 7.68 -3.74
N VAL A 126 5.96 7.96 -4.13
CA VAL A 126 5.50 7.83 -5.51
C VAL A 126 6.10 8.90 -6.42
N LEU A 127 6.24 10.14 -5.92
CA LEU A 127 6.73 11.27 -6.72
C LEU A 127 8.24 11.29 -6.90
N ASN A 128 8.99 10.60 -6.05
CA ASN A 128 10.46 10.60 -6.05
C ASN A 128 10.99 9.17 -6.26
N PRO A 129 10.98 8.66 -7.50
CA PRO A 129 11.47 7.32 -7.78
C PRO A 129 12.94 7.18 -7.38
N ILE A 130 13.24 6.07 -6.72
CA ILE A 130 14.59 5.73 -6.26
C ILE A 130 15.21 4.74 -7.23
N GLN A 131 16.49 4.91 -7.54
CA GLN A 131 17.22 3.88 -8.26
C GLN A 131 17.59 2.75 -7.29
N ILE A 132 16.83 1.64 -7.34
CA ILE A 132 17.07 0.49 -6.47
C ILE A 132 18.40 -0.17 -6.83
N THR A 133 19.35 -0.16 -5.91
CA THR A 133 20.66 -0.82 -6.05
C THR A 133 20.67 -2.18 -5.34
N LYS A 134 21.54 -3.08 -5.77
CA LYS A 134 21.71 -4.39 -5.11
C LYS A 134 22.60 -4.32 -3.87
N THR A 135 23.35 -3.24 -3.70
CA THR A 135 24.40 -3.11 -2.67
C THR A 135 23.90 -2.48 -1.38
N ILE A 136 22.80 -1.75 -1.42
CA ILE A 136 22.24 -1.05 -0.26
C ILE A 136 20.80 -1.53 -0.05
N VAL A 137 20.44 -1.80 1.20
CA VAL A 137 19.07 -2.17 1.56
C VAL A 137 18.12 -1.03 1.20
N LEU A 138 16.99 -1.35 0.58
CA LEU A 138 16.04 -0.37 0.07
C LEU A 138 15.54 0.62 1.14
N SER A 139 15.27 0.15 2.36
CA SER A 139 14.88 1.02 3.48
C SER A 139 15.95 2.06 3.80
N SER A 140 17.23 1.69 3.76
CA SER A 140 18.34 2.64 3.96
C SER A 140 18.40 3.66 2.81
N GLN A 141 18.21 3.23 1.55
CA GLN A 141 18.15 4.16 0.42
C GLN A 141 17.01 5.17 0.55
N ILE A 142 15.84 4.74 1.06
CA ILE A 142 14.70 5.62 1.32
C ILE A 142 15.05 6.64 2.40
N VAL A 143 15.57 6.17 3.54
CA VAL A 143 15.89 7.03 4.69
C VAL A 143 16.99 8.03 4.37
N ASP A 144 17.96 7.67 3.54
CA ASP A 144 19.09 8.52 3.12
C ASP A 144 18.72 9.48 1.97
N SER A 145 17.50 9.37 1.43
CA SER A 145 17.04 10.26 0.36
C SER A 145 16.82 11.68 0.86
N ALA A 146 17.18 12.68 0.06
CA ALA A 146 17.05 14.10 0.41
C ALA A 146 15.60 14.56 0.69
N TRP A 147 14.61 13.82 0.21
CA TRP A 147 13.19 14.07 0.41
C TRP A 147 12.61 13.39 1.66
N PHE A 148 13.40 12.52 2.35
CA PHE A 148 12.93 11.84 3.55
C PHE A 148 13.03 12.74 4.78
N PHE A 149 11.89 13.02 5.44
CA PHE A 149 11.87 13.80 6.65
C PHE A 149 12.17 12.94 7.88
N LEU A 150 13.16 13.33 8.68
CA LEU A 150 13.56 12.60 9.89
C LEU A 150 12.41 12.43 10.91
N SER A 151 11.46 13.37 10.92
CA SER A 151 10.26 13.28 11.77
C SER A 151 9.39 12.07 11.44
N TRP A 152 9.44 11.56 10.21
CA TRP A 152 8.68 10.39 9.78
C TRP A 152 9.12 9.10 10.48
N LYS A 153 10.38 9.01 10.94
CA LYS A 153 10.87 7.89 11.77
C LYS A 153 10.11 7.73 13.10
N LYS A 154 9.32 8.72 13.51
CA LYS A 154 8.48 8.64 14.71
C LYS A 154 7.08 8.11 14.41
N ASP A 155 6.72 7.95 13.15
CA ASP A 155 5.44 7.36 12.75
C ASP A 155 5.58 5.84 12.70
N PRO A 156 4.85 5.09 13.56
CA PRO A 156 4.98 3.63 13.64
C PRO A 156 4.50 2.89 12.37
N THR A 157 3.95 3.61 11.41
CA THR A 157 3.59 3.05 10.09
C THR A 157 4.77 3.08 9.12
N ILE A 158 5.71 4.02 9.34
CA ILE A 158 6.86 4.26 8.45
C ILE A 158 8.14 3.60 8.98
N ASP A 159 8.28 3.53 10.32
CA ASP A 159 9.45 2.98 11.03
C ASP A 159 9.65 1.47 10.82
#